data_5158f5bad735568d5c993248f6fb5a06
#
_entry.id   5158f5bad735568d5c993248f6fb5a06
#
_cell.length_a   1.000
_cell.length_b   1.000
_cell.length_c   1.000
_cell.angle_alpha   90.00
_cell.angle_beta   90.00
_cell.angle_gamma   90.00
#
_symmetry.space_group_name_H-M   'P 1'
#
loop_
_entity.id
_entity.type
_entity.pdbx_description
1 polymer ?
#
loop_
_entity_poly.entity_id
_entity_poly.type
_entity_poly.pdbx_seq_one_letter_code
_entity_poly.pdbx_strand_id
1 'polypeptide(L)'
;RRQALLIEKVDSTHYNQVAGLLMRSYFDEQGRVRESNVDGNGTLIYFPLEKDSTILYQVYTEATNLRSCFVQKQMSKLLGFPSPIGTVYPLALAPRERTFLPSFAWFDYIRPLSKDDLFEWRSKKQGSEMKPLLRREAPLQNVK
;
A
#
# COMPACT_ATOMS: atom_id res chain seq x y z
N ARG A 1 -7.40 -12.50 9.48
CA ARG A 1 -7.00 -11.21 10.13
C ARG A 1 -6.81 -10.18 9.03
N ARG A 2 -7.38 -9.00 9.21
CA ARG A 2 -7.16 -7.86 8.28
C ARG A 2 -5.80 -7.27 8.58
N GLN A 3 -5.00 -7.06 7.54
CA GLN A 3 -3.74 -6.33 7.63
C GLN A 3 -3.97 -4.85 7.32
N ALA A 4 -3.23 -3.98 8.00
CA ALA A 4 -3.14 -2.59 7.59
C ALA A 4 -2.30 -2.52 6.31
N LEU A 5 -2.73 -1.72 5.35
CA LEU A 5 -2.06 -1.54 4.07
C LEU A 5 -2.01 -0.05 3.72
N LEU A 6 -0.83 0.45 3.42
CA LEU A 6 -0.60 1.79 2.88
C LEU A 6 -0.06 1.64 1.46
N ILE A 7 -0.66 2.36 0.52
CA ILE A 7 -0.26 2.36 -0.88
C ILE A 7 -0.02 3.80 -1.32
N GLU A 8 1.11 4.03 -1.95
CA GLU A 8 1.45 5.29 -2.62
C GLU A 8 1.73 5.03 -4.09
N LYS A 9 1.02 5.72 -4.97
CA LYS A 9 1.26 5.63 -6.41
C LYS A 9 2.52 6.39 -6.79
N VAL A 10 3.48 5.68 -7.39
CA VAL A 10 4.74 6.27 -7.87
C VAL A 10 4.59 6.73 -9.31
N ASP A 11 4.09 5.86 -10.19
CA ASP A 11 3.79 6.15 -11.59
C ASP A 11 2.53 5.38 -12.05
N SER A 12 2.31 5.23 -13.34
CA SER A 12 1.14 4.54 -13.89
C SER A 12 1.03 3.06 -13.51
N THR A 13 2.15 2.41 -13.18
CA THR A 13 2.26 0.96 -12.97
C THR A 13 2.96 0.55 -11.68
N HIS A 14 3.67 1.46 -11.04
CA HIS A 14 4.45 1.18 -9.83
C HIS A 14 3.83 1.84 -8.61
N TYR A 15 3.77 1.08 -7.51
CA TYR A 15 3.16 1.49 -6.25
C TYR A 15 4.06 1.10 -5.09
N ASN A 16 4.43 2.06 -4.26
CA ASN A 16 5.03 1.78 -2.96
C ASN A 16 3.95 1.18 -2.05
N GLN A 17 4.28 0.11 -1.35
CA GLN A 17 3.32 -0.63 -0.54
C GLN A 17 3.95 -1.00 0.78
N VAL A 18 3.22 -0.80 1.85
CA VAL A 18 3.60 -1.23 3.20
C VAL A 18 2.43 -1.93 3.84
N ALA A 19 2.65 -3.11 4.37
CA ALA A 19 1.61 -3.89 5.07
C ALA A 19 2.11 -4.44 6.39
N GLY A 20 1.20 -4.67 7.32
CA GLY A 20 1.45 -5.32 8.61
C GLY A 20 0.20 -5.43 9.45
N LEU A 21 0.30 -6.00 10.65
CA LEU A 21 -0.85 -6.19 11.52
C LEU A 21 -1.35 -4.86 12.10
N LEU A 22 -0.42 -3.99 12.49
CA LEU A 22 -0.71 -2.66 13.00
C LEU A 22 0.22 -1.64 12.33
N MET A 23 -0.33 -0.53 11.88
CA MET A 23 0.43 0.55 11.27
C MET A 23 0.10 1.88 11.95
N ARG A 24 1.14 2.64 12.26
CA ARG A 24 1.05 4.02 12.76
C ARG A 24 1.86 4.92 11.85
N SER A 25 1.18 5.84 11.19
CA SER A 25 1.81 6.78 10.28
C SER A 25 1.72 8.20 10.83
N TYR A 26 2.82 8.92 10.78
CA TYR A 26 2.96 10.30 11.21
C TYR A 26 3.16 11.18 9.98
N PHE A 27 2.43 12.27 9.94
CA PHE A 27 2.40 13.18 8.80
C PHE A 27 3.07 14.50 9.15
N ASP A 28 3.61 15.19 8.15
CA ASP A 28 4.08 16.55 8.28
C ASP A 28 2.92 17.57 8.15
N GLU A 29 3.23 18.86 8.31
CA GLU A 29 2.25 19.94 8.21
C GLU A 29 1.59 20.04 6.82
N GLN A 30 2.21 19.48 5.79
CA GLN A 30 1.69 19.43 4.43
C GLN A 30 0.89 18.14 4.15
N GLY A 31 0.67 17.29 5.17
CA GLY A 31 -0.06 16.03 5.05
C GLY A 31 0.72 14.91 4.34
N ARG A 32 2.05 15.02 4.25
CA ARG A 32 2.90 13.96 3.67
C ARG A 32 3.37 13.04 4.78
N VAL A 33 3.49 11.74 4.49
CA VAL A 33 4.03 10.77 5.44
C VAL A 33 5.48 11.12 5.77
N ARG A 34 5.76 11.33 7.04
CA ARG A 34 7.10 11.57 7.59
C ARG A 34 7.71 10.29 8.14
N GLU A 35 6.93 9.50 8.82
CA GLU A 35 7.34 8.24 9.42
C GLU A 35 6.18 7.25 9.40
N SER A 36 6.48 5.98 9.14
CA SER A 36 5.52 4.89 9.27
C SER A 36 6.14 3.75 10.07
N ASN A 37 5.47 3.37 11.14
CA ASN A 37 5.83 2.25 12.01
C ASN A 37 4.84 1.12 11.79
N VAL A 38 5.36 -0.04 11.46
CA VAL A 38 4.59 -1.26 11.19
C VAL A 38 4.98 -2.33 12.19
N ASP A 39 4.00 -2.79 12.94
CA ASP A 39 4.17 -3.84 13.94
C ASP A 39 3.45 -5.13 13.47
N GLY A 40 4.15 -6.24 13.55
CA GLY A 40 3.67 -7.57 13.21
C GLY A 40 3.65 -7.87 11.71
N ASN A 41 4.58 -8.71 11.28
CA ASN A 41 4.72 -9.18 9.90
C ASN A 41 4.75 -8.03 8.88
N GLY A 42 5.64 -7.07 9.12
CA GLY A 42 5.86 -5.94 8.24
C GLY A 42 6.44 -6.38 6.91
N THR A 43 5.80 -5.96 5.82
CA THR A 43 6.30 -6.16 4.45
C THR A 43 6.29 -4.83 3.73
N LEU A 44 7.37 -4.52 3.03
CA LEU A 44 7.52 -3.28 2.29
C LEU A 44 7.97 -3.57 0.87
N ILE A 45 7.29 -2.93 -0.09
CA ILE A 45 7.71 -2.82 -1.48
C ILE A 45 7.93 -1.34 -1.76
N TYR A 46 9.13 -0.99 -2.19
CA TYR A 46 9.51 0.39 -2.44
C TYR A 46 10.28 0.54 -3.75
N PHE A 47 9.94 1.56 -4.51
CA PHE A 47 10.60 1.92 -5.77
C PHE A 47 11.34 3.25 -5.61
N PRO A 48 12.66 3.21 -5.36
CA PRO A 48 13.45 4.43 -5.28
C PRO A 48 13.44 5.17 -6.60
N LEU A 49 13.22 6.48 -6.54
CA LEU A 49 13.32 7.35 -7.72
C LEU A 49 14.72 7.95 -7.83
N GLU A 50 15.30 7.86 -8.99
CA GLU A 50 16.51 8.58 -9.36
C GLU A 50 16.22 10.08 -9.50
N LYS A 51 17.27 10.89 -9.65
CA LYS A 51 17.14 12.35 -9.80
C LYS A 51 16.32 12.78 -11.01
N ASP A 52 16.30 11.96 -12.06
CA ASP A 52 15.51 12.14 -13.27
C ASP A 52 14.11 11.50 -13.21
N SER A 53 13.69 11.06 -12.02
CA SER A 53 12.43 10.34 -11.77
C SER A 53 12.32 8.96 -12.43
N THR A 54 13.42 8.37 -12.86
CA THR A 54 13.45 6.96 -13.32
C THR A 54 13.48 5.99 -12.17
N ILE A 55 12.89 4.81 -12.38
CA ILE A 55 12.92 3.68 -11.45
C ILE A 55 13.88 2.63 -12.01
N LEU A 56 14.96 2.35 -11.30
CA LEU A 56 15.94 1.33 -11.69
C LEU A 56 15.80 0.05 -10.87
N TYR A 57 15.32 0.17 -9.63
CA TYR A 57 15.31 -0.92 -8.67
C TYR A 57 13.97 -1.02 -7.95
N GLN A 58 13.68 -2.22 -7.47
CA GLN A 58 12.64 -2.51 -6.50
C GLN A 58 13.27 -3.03 -5.22
N VAL A 59 12.90 -2.42 -4.10
CA VAL A 59 13.28 -2.90 -2.76
C VAL A 59 12.12 -3.70 -2.18
N TYR A 60 12.39 -4.92 -1.75
CA TYR A 60 11.46 -5.78 -1.03
C TYR A 60 12.03 -6.09 0.34
N THR A 61 11.30 -5.81 1.39
CA THR A 61 11.75 -6.04 2.77
C THR A 61 10.65 -6.67 3.61
N GLU A 62 11.03 -7.67 4.38
CA GLU A 62 10.19 -8.31 5.39
C GLU A 62 10.89 -8.22 6.75
N ALA A 63 10.13 -7.91 7.79
CA ALA A 63 10.57 -7.97 9.17
C ALA A 63 9.37 -8.11 10.11
N THR A 64 9.62 -8.51 11.35
CA THR A 64 8.56 -8.50 12.36
C THR A 64 8.05 -7.08 12.58
N ASN A 65 8.95 -6.13 12.66
CA ASN A 65 8.62 -4.71 12.78
C ASN A 65 9.45 -3.89 11.79
N LEU A 66 8.81 -2.92 11.15
CA LEU A 66 9.44 -2.00 10.20
C LEU A 66 9.21 -0.56 10.64
N ARG A 67 10.24 0.26 10.53
CA ARG A 67 10.15 1.71 10.64
C ARG A 67 10.71 2.34 9.37
N SER A 68 9.91 3.08 8.66
CA SER A 68 10.30 3.84 7.48
C SER A 68 10.18 5.33 7.74
N CYS A 69 11.23 6.08 7.41
CA CYS A 69 11.26 7.53 7.51
C CYS A 69 11.37 8.13 6.12
N PHE A 70 10.65 9.21 5.88
CA PHE A 70 10.55 9.87 4.59
C PHE A 70 10.96 11.34 4.69
N VAL A 71 11.66 11.82 3.68
CA VAL A 71 12.00 13.23 3.49
C VAL A 71 11.62 13.61 2.06
N GLN A 72 10.79 14.65 1.90
CA GLN A 72 10.32 15.11 0.59
C GLN A 72 9.76 13.98 -0.31
N LYS A 73 8.93 13.11 0.28
CA LYS A 73 8.33 11.93 -0.37
C LYS A 73 9.31 10.80 -0.74
N GLN A 74 10.58 10.93 -0.42
CA GLN A 74 11.57 9.87 -0.62
C GLN A 74 11.90 9.19 0.70
N MET A 75 12.06 7.88 0.67
CA MET A 75 12.50 7.13 1.83
C MET A 75 13.95 7.49 2.16
N SER A 76 14.16 8.04 3.35
CA SER A 76 15.50 8.41 3.85
C SER A 76 16.11 7.31 4.71
N LYS A 77 15.26 6.52 5.39
CA LYS A 77 15.71 5.49 6.32
C LYS A 77 14.69 4.36 6.42
N LEU A 78 15.18 3.14 6.39
CA LEU A 78 14.40 1.94 6.64
C LEU A 78 15.10 1.11 7.72
N LEU A 79 14.36 0.79 8.77
CA LEU A 79 14.83 -0.06 9.88
C LEU A 79 13.89 -1.25 10.00
N GLY A 80 14.45 -2.45 9.97
CA GLY A 80 13.74 -3.68 10.27
C GLY A 80 14.34 -4.33 11.52
N PHE A 81 13.52 -4.96 12.35
CA PHE A 81 13.99 -5.69 13.52
C PHE A 81 12.97 -6.77 13.97
N PRO A 82 13.44 -7.84 14.64
CA PRO A 82 14.81 -8.09 15.04
C PRO A 82 15.71 -8.61 13.91
N SER A 83 15.16 -9.22 12.86
CA SER A 83 15.91 -9.86 11.78
C SER A 83 15.27 -9.54 10.43
N PRO A 84 15.58 -8.38 9.82
CA PRO A 84 15.02 -8.01 8.54
C PRO A 84 15.62 -8.87 7.41
N ILE A 85 14.78 -9.21 6.45
CA ILE A 85 15.18 -9.80 5.16
C ILE A 85 14.88 -8.76 4.10
N GLY A 86 15.91 -8.27 3.44
CA GLY A 86 15.78 -7.27 2.37
C GLY A 86 16.41 -7.77 1.08
N THR A 87 15.74 -7.55 -0.03
CA THR A 87 16.24 -7.87 -1.36
C THR A 87 16.02 -6.67 -2.28
N VAL A 88 17.05 -6.32 -3.02
CA VAL A 88 16.98 -5.30 -4.08
C VAL A 88 16.99 -6.00 -5.42
N TYR A 89 15.97 -5.78 -6.21
CA TYR A 89 15.86 -6.33 -7.57
C TYR A 89 16.09 -5.23 -8.60
N PRO A 90 16.91 -5.45 -9.64
CA PRO A 90 16.78 -4.66 -10.85
C PRO A 90 15.34 -4.71 -11.36
N LEU A 91 14.77 -3.60 -11.76
CA LEU A 91 13.35 -3.51 -12.09
C LEU A 91 12.89 -4.56 -13.11
N ALA A 92 13.72 -4.82 -14.13
CA ALA A 92 13.44 -5.82 -15.17
C ALA A 92 13.42 -7.29 -14.65
N LEU A 93 14.01 -7.55 -13.48
CA LEU A 93 14.14 -8.88 -12.88
C LEU A 93 13.25 -9.06 -11.65
N ALA A 94 12.47 -8.04 -11.29
CA ALA A 94 11.59 -8.11 -10.12
C ALA A 94 10.50 -9.18 -10.31
N PRO A 95 10.37 -10.15 -9.39
CA PRO A 95 9.33 -11.18 -9.50
C PRO A 95 7.95 -10.55 -9.33
N ARG A 96 6.99 -10.97 -10.13
CA ARG A 96 5.61 -10.47 -10.05
C ARG A 96 4.97 -10.67 -8.69
N GLU A 97 5.27 -11.78 -8.02
CA GLU A 97 4.76 -12.12 -6.68
C GLU A 97 5.25 -11.15 -5.59
N ARG A 98 6.37 -10.45 -5.85
CA ARG A 98 6.95 -9.45 -4.95
C ARG A 98 6.78 -8.02 -5.42
N THR A 99 6.03 -7.80 -6.49
CA THR A 99 5.70 -6.47 -7.01
C THR A 99 4.40 -5.93 -6.42
N PHE A 100 3.49 -6.83 -6.05
CA PHE A 100 2.22 -6.48 -5.41
C PHE A 100 2.00 -7.35 -4.19
N LEU A 101 1.62 -6.73 -3.08
CA LEU A 101 1.22 -7.46 -1.88
C LEU A 101 -0.11 -8.19 -2.12
N PRO A 102 -0.37 -9.33 -1.44
CA PRO A 102 -1.59 -10.13 -1.65
C PRO A 102 -2.90 -9.34 -1.41
N SER A 103 -2.84 -8.33 -0.56
CA SER A 103 -3.99 -7.46 -0.24
C SER A 103 -4.04 -6.19 -1.09
N PHE A 104 -3.17 -6.06 -2.11
CA PHE A 104 -3.11 -4.89 -2.97
C PHE A 104 -4.44 -4.68 -3.71
N ALA A 105 -5.00 -3.48 -3.59
CA ALA A 105 -6.13 -3.02 -4.38
C ALA A 105 -6.03 -1.50 -4.56
N TRP A 106 -6.20 -1.02 -5.77
CA TRP A 106 -6.17 0.39 -6.11
C TRP A 106 -7.49 0.81 -6.76
N PHE A 107 -8.18 1.75 -6.12
CA PHE A 107 -9.53 2.17 -6.49
C PHE A 107 -9.56 3.66 -6.91
N ASP A 108 -8.77 4.02 -7.90
CA ASP A 108 -8.65 5.41 -8.36
C ASP A 108 -10.00 5.99 -8.85
N TYR A 109 -10.83 5.12 -9.42
CA TYR A 109 -12.13 5.49 -9.98
C TYR A 109 -13.19 5.88 -8.95
N ILE A 110 -13.04 5.48 -7.68
CA ILE A 110 -13.95 5.85 -6.59
C ILE A 110 -13.39 6.97 -5.69
N ARG A 111 -12.18 7.45 -5.99
CA ARG A 111 -11.55 8.50 -5.21
C ARG A 111 -12.33 9.81 -5.36
N PRO A 112 -12.75 10.45 -4.25
CA PRO A 112 -13.36 11.77 -4.30
C PRO A 112 -12.40 12.81 -4.90
N LEU A 113 -12.87 13.62 -5.83
CA LEU A 113 -12.10 14.67 -6.48
C LEU A 113 -12.24 16.03 -5.76
N SER A 114 -13.33 16.21 -5.00
CA SER A 114 -13.63 17.41 -4.23
C SER A 114 -14.34 17.07 -2.92
N LYS A 115 -14.55 18.07 -2.06
CA LYS A 115 -15.33 17.88 -0.82
C LYS A 115 -16.78 17.51 -1.09
N ASP A 116 -17.37 18.07 -2.14
CA ASP A 116 -18.79 17.84 -2.49
C ASP A 116 -18.99 16.44 -3.09
N ASP A 117 -17.95 15.91 -3.71
CA ASP A 117 -17.93 14.60 -4.33
C ASP A 117 -18.02 13.42 -3.31
N LEU A 118 -17.77 13.68 -2.03
CA LEU A 118 -17.96 12.70 -0.95
C LEU A 118 -19.45 12.33 -0.75
N PHE A 119 -20.37 13.20 -1.15
CA PHE A 119 -21.80 13.01 -0.99
C PHE A 119 -22.50 12.52 -2.27
N GLU A 120 -21.77 12.45 -3.39
CA GLU A 120 -22.28 11.93 -4.64
C GLU A 120 -22.05 10.43 -4.77
N TRP A 121 -23.14 9.68 -4.92
CA TRP A 121 -23.05 8.24 -5.16
C TRP A 121 -22.61 7.95 -6.60
N ARG A 122 -21.39 7.49 -6.79
CA ARG A 122 -20.78 7.22 -8.11
C ARG A 122 -21.04 5.81 -8.65
N SER A 123 -22.24 5.29 -8.48
CA SER A 123 -22.58 3.95 -9.03
C SER A 123 -22.59 3.86 -10.56
N LYS A 124 -22.47 4.98 -11.28
CA LYS A 124 -22.61 5.04 -12.74
C LYS A 124 -21.56 5.90 -13.44
N LYS A 125 -20.27 5.60 -13.30
CA LYS A 125 -19.37 5.92 -14.41
C LYS A 125 -19.49 4.79 -15.44
N GLN A 126 -19.92 5.13 -16.64
CA GLN A 126 -19.99 4.20 -17.78
C GLN A 126 -18.71 3.36 -17.86
N GLY A 127 -18.83 2.05 -17.78
CA GLY A 127 -17.76 1.07 -17.94
C GLY A 127 -17.26 0.38 -16.70
N SER A 128 -17.66 0.76 -15.50
CA SER A 128 -17.32 0.03 -14.28
C SER A 128 -18.59 -0.29 -13.48
N GLU A 129 -19.34 -1.27 -13.92
CA GLU A 129 -20.29 -1.91 -13.03
C GLU A 129 -19.48 -2.56 -11.90
N MET A 130 -19.52 -1.94 -10.71
CA MET A 130 -19.16 -2.68 -9.50
C MET A 130 -20.11 -3.86 -9.44
N LYS A 131 -19.61 -5.05 -9.73
CA LYS A 131 -20.33 -6.27 -9.37
C LYS A 131 -20.55 -6.16 -7.87
N PRO A 132 -21.81 -6.15 -7.37
CA PRO A 132 -22.05 -6.12 -5.96
C PRO A 132 -21.27 -7.30 -5.38
N LEU A 133 -20.40 -7.03 -4.40
CA LEU A 133 -19.82 -8.09 -3.60
C LEU A 133 -21.02 -8.84 -3.02
N LEU A 134 -21.31 -10.01 -3.57
CA LEU A 134 -22.29 -10.91 -3.01
C LEU A 134 -21.92 -11.07 -1.55
N ARG A 135 -22.71 -10.43 -0.70
CA ARG A 135 -22.64 -10.63 0.74
C ARG A 135 -22.80 -12.12 0.91
N ARG A 136 -21.76 -12.83 1.31
CA ARG A 136 -21.88 -14.22 1.72
C ARG A 136 -22.89 -14.19 2.85
N GLU A 137 -24.09 -14.64 2.56
CA GLU A 137 -25.08 -14.92 3.61
C GLU A 137 -24.40 -15.90 4.55
N ALA A 138 -24.19 -15.47 5.79
CA ALA A 138 -23.73 -16.39 6.80
C ALA A 138 -24.77 -17.54 6.85
N PRO A 139 -24.35 -18.81 6.80
CA PRO A 139 -25.28 -19.89 6.91
C PRO A 139 -26.06 -19.67 8.21
N LEU A 140 -27.38 -19.61 8.11
CA LEU A 140 -28.27 -19.57 9.25
C LEU A 140 -27.94 -20.80 10.12
N GLN A 141 -27.25 -20.57 11.22
CA GLN A 141 -27.11 -21.60 12.22
C GLN A 141 -28.52 -21.89 12.71
N ASN A 142 -29.05 -23.05 12.33
CA ASN A 142 -30.24 -23.59 12.97
C ASN A 142 -29.93 -23.80 14.44
N VAL A 143 -30.25 -22.79 15.23
CA VAL A 143 -30.28 -22.91 16.69
C VAL A 143 -31.53 -23.76 16.99
N LYS A 144 -31.27 -25.02 17.26
CA LYS A 144 -32.31 -25.86 17.89
C LYS A 144 -32.43 -25.51 19.35
#